data_5711a05a1691bef892d3ebbabe6d1e0f
#
_entry.id   5711a05a1691bef892d3ebbabe6d1e0f
#
_cell.length_a   1.000
_cell.length_b   1.000
_cell.length_c   1.000
_cell.angle_alpha   90.00
_cell.angle_beta   90.00
_cell.angle_gamma   90.00
#
_symmetry.space_group_name_H-M   'P 1'
#
loop_
_entity.id
_entity.type
_entity.pdbx_description
1 polymer ?
#
loop_
_entity_poly.entity_id
_entity_poly.type
_entity_poly.pdbx_seq_one_letter_code
_entity_poly.pdbx_strand_id
1 'polypeptide(L)'
;LSEHHALDAFAPLLNWRLLKGSHAFPGPDGGTCINEAAMVAAGLPYRAITASEDCPPCFSRPLAAYALGLNDAMPEAERQGLMAFVLRLSGSADAPAVEAARTAFLALESARRILPPLLDAAGLPALAARCETASDAGAARVALRAAEMQGGALSHAAAGCHAWIAGARASAVSRTATAALRAFDDPRSAAEVAEGAAPFADGTWPIALGLLDAALRIGRQAPEIDLLSARERLEAARASVHAKSN
;
A
#
# COMPACT_ATOMS: atom_id res chain seq x y z
N LEU A 1 5.65 22.47 -13.68
CA LEU A 1 5.67 22.54 -12.22
C LEU A 1 5.95 21.12 -11.73
N SER A 2 7.08 20.94 -11.03
CA SER A 2 7.52 19.61 -10.60
C SER A 2 6.55 19.04 -9.57
N GLU A 3 6.34 17.71 -9.58
CA GLU A 3 5.49 16.96 -8.65
C GLU A 3 5.81 17.27 -7.17
N HIS A 4 7.06 17.61 -6.85
CA HIS A 4 7.49 18.07 -5.52
C HIS A 4 6.81 19.38 -5.06
N HIS A 5 6.59 20.34 -5.98
CA HIS A 5 5.91 21.60 -5.62
C HIS A 5 4.41 21.42 -5.33
N ALA A 6 3.78 20.42 -5.96
CA ALA A 6 2.39 20.10 -5.66
C ALA A 6 2.25 19.46 -4.26
N LEU A 7 3.22 18.64 -3.85
CA LEU A 7 3.27 18.02 -2.51
C LEU A 7 3.48 19.06 -1.41
N ASP A 8 4.40 20.02 -1.60
CA ASP A 8 4.66 21.10 -0.66
C ASP A 8 3.47 22.04 -0.51
N ALA A 9 2.65 22.24 -1.57
CA ALA A 9 1.42 23.01 -1.51
C ALA A 9 0.27 22.26 -0.79
N PHE A 10 0.32 20.93 -0.75
CA PHE A 10 -0.69 20.08 -0.11
C PHE A 10 -0.45 19.89 1.39
N ALA A 11 0.81 19.83 1.82
CA ALA A 11 1.20 19.59 3.20
C ALA A 11 0.67 20.66 4.20
N PRO A 12 0.70 21.98 3.91
CA PRO A 12 0.14 22.99 4.81
C PRO A 12 -1.39 23.01 4.84
N LEU A 13 -2.04 22.50 3.78
CA LEU A 13 -3.48 22.42 3.64
C LEU A 13 -4.13 21.39 4.53
N LEU A 14 -3.33 20.45 4.94
CA LEU A 14 -3.74 19.25 5.58
C LEU A 14 -3.02 19.17 6.94
N ASN A 15 -3.51 19.87 7.92
CA ASN A 15 -3.50 19.32 9.28
C ASN A 15 -4.25 17.96 9.29
N TRP A 16 -4.31 17.33 8.12
CA TRP A 16 -4.91 16.04 7.86
C TRP A 16 -3.85 15.00 8.03
N ARG A 17 -3.96 14.28 9.12
CA ARG A 17 -3.11 13.12 9.33
C ARG A 17 -3.83 11.93 8.71
N LEU A 18 -3.14 11.20 7.85
CA LEU A 18 -3.59 9.87 7.50
C LEU A 18 -3.42 8.98 8.73
N LEU A 19 -4.51 8.40 9.18
CA LEU A 19 -4.55 7.51 10.34
C LEU A 19 -4.77 6.06 9.90
N LYS A 20 -4.35 5.13 10.76
CA LYS A 20 -4.59 3.71 10.53
C LYS A 20 -6.07 3.38 10.74
N GLY A 21 -6.64 2.61 9.83
CA GLY A 21 -8.04 2.20 9.87
C GLY A 21 -9.03 3.25 9.39
N SER A 22 -10.32 2.95 9.49
CA SER A 22 -11.41 3.87 9.17
C SER A 22 -11.78 4.70 10.38
N HIS A 23 -12.07 5.98 10.17
CA HIS A 23 -12.40 6.93 11.21
C HIS A 23 -13.71 7.65 10.89
N ALA A 24 -14.49 7.97 11.94
CA ALA A 24 -15.61 8.88 11.81
C ALA A 24 -15.08 10.23 11.34
N PHE A 25 -15.50 10.66 10.16
CA PHE A 25 -14.91 11.80 9.46
C PHE A 25 -15.64 13.10 9.71
N PRO A 26 -14.88 14.19 9.81
CA PRO A 26 -13.51 14.21 10.34
C PRO A 26 -13.58 13.99 11.85
N GLY A 27 -12.82 13.05 12.37
CA GLY A 27 -12.70 12.89 13.82
C GLY A 27 -12.17 14.16 14.49
N PRO A 28 -12.25 14.28 15.82
CA PRO A 28 -11.74 15.43 16.56
C PRO A 28 -10.26 15.72 16.27
N ASP A 29 -9.52 14.68 15.88
CA ASP A 29 -8.09 14.77 15.51
C ASP A 29 -7.86 15.07 14.02
N GLY A 30 -8.92 15.20 13.22
CA GLY A 30 -8.85 15.51 11.80
C GLY A 30 -8.27 14.40 10.92
N GLY A 31 -8.21 13.16 11.43
CA GLY A 31 -7.60 12.04 10.72
C GLY A 31 -8.59 11.22 9.90
N THR A 32 -8.09 10.60 8.86
CA THR A 32 -8.84 9.73 7.96
C THR A 32 -7.90 8.74 7.26
N CYS A 33 -8.43 7.64 6.69
CA CYS A 33 -7.63 6.80 5.82
C CYS A 33 -7.46 7.44 4.43
N ILE A 34 -6.50 6.94 3.64
CA ILE A 34 -6.20 7.49 2.32
C ILE A 34 -7.41 7.47 1.36
N ASN A 35 -8.19 6.41 1.36
CA ASN A 35 -9.34 6.29 0.46
C ASN A 35 -10.49 7.22 0.87
N GLU A 36 -10.71 7.41 2.16
CA GLU A 36 -11.66 8.39 2.69
C GLU A 36 -11.24 9.81 2.32
N ALA A 37 -9.96 10.14 2.49
CA ALA A 37 -9.41 11.43 2.06
C ALA A 37 -9.60 11.66 0.55
N ALA A 38 -9.30 10.65 -0.27
CA ALA A 38 -9.47 10.72 -1.72
C ALA A 38 -10.94 10.90 -2.14
N MET A 39 -11.86 10.25 -1.46
CA MET A 39 -13.29 10.39 -1.70
C MET A 39 -13.77 11.81 -1.42
N VAL A 40 -13.40 12.38 -0.28
CA VAL A 40 -13.79 13.75 0.10
C VAL A 40 -13.12 14.77 -0.81
N ALA A 41 -11.85 14.62 -1.13
CA ALA A 41 -11.14 15.49 -2.05
C ALA A 41 -11.80 15.55 -3.43
N ALA A 42 -12.40 14.43 -3.86
CA ALA A 42 -13.19 14.36 -5.09
C ALA A 42 -14.60 14.96 -5.00
N GLY A 43 -15.01 15.46 -3.84
CA GLY A 43 -16.35 16.02 -3.61
C GLY A 43 -17.44 14.97 -3.47
N LEU A 44 -17.07 13.73 -3.20
CA LEU A 44 -18.02 12.65 -2.94
C LEU A 44 -18.46 12.66 -1.47
N PRO A 45 -19.70 12.23 -1.16
CA PRO A 45 -20.16 12.12 0.21
C PRO A 45 -19.26 11.16 1.01
N TYR A 46 -18.87 11.60 2.20
CA TYR A 46 -18.10 10.75 3.09
C TYR A 46 -18.88 9.49 3.50
N ARG A 47 -18.16 8.39 3.51
CA ARG A 47 -18.54 7.15 4.19
C ARG A 47 -17.29 6.45 4.69
N ALA A 48 -17.42 5.69 5.77
CA ALA A 48 -16.32 4.88 6.29
C ALA A 48 -15.91 3.81 5.26
N ILE A 49 -14.59 3.64 5.09
CA ILE A 49 -14.01 2.66 4.17
C ILE A 49 -13.16 1.69 4.96
N THR A 50 -13.64 0.46 5.08
CA THR A 50 -12.94 -0.64 5.76
C THR A 50 -12.39 -1.67 4.77
N ALA A 51 -12.93 -1.70 3.56
CA ALA A 51 -12.51 -2.56 2.47
C ALA A 51 -12.57 -1.80 1.14
N SER A 52 -11.93 -2.32 0.10
CA SER A 52 -11.97 -1.70 -1.25
C SER A 52 -13.36 -1.63 -1.83
N GLU A 53 -14.23 -2.57 -1.47
CA GLU A 53 -15.65 -2.64 -1.88
C GLU A 53 -16.47 -1.47 -1.35
N ASP A 54 -16.07 -0.86 -0.23
CA ASP A 54 -16.69 0.32 0.32
C ASP A 54 -16.39 1.59 -0.51
N CYS A 55 -15.33 1.57 -1.32
CA CYS A 55 -15.00 2.70 -2.17
C CYS A 55 -16.08 2.97 -3.23
N PRO A 56 -16.29 4.23 -3.64
CA PRO A 56 -17.16 4.56 -4.77
C PRO A 56 -16.76 3.83 -6.06
N PRO A 57 -17.70 3.58 -7.00
CA PRO A 57 -17.41 2.85 -8.25
C PRO A 57 -16.32 3.49 -9.13
N CYS A 58 -16.03 4.77 -8.94
CA CYS A 58 -14.97 5.48 -9.67
C CYS A 58 -13.54 5.16 -9.16
N PHE A 59 -13.41 4.38 -8.10
CA PHE A 59 -12.12 3.91 -7.59
C PHE A 59 -11.75 2.57 -8.20
N SER A 60 -10.48 2.43 -8.65
CA SER A 60 -9.90 1.14 -8.96
C SER A 60 -9.86 0.27 -7.71
N ARG A 61 -10.47 -0.90 -7.75
CA ARG A 61 -10.50 -1.83 -6.60
C ARG A 61 -9.10 -2.28 -6.18
N PRO A 62 -8.24 -2.74 -7.12
CA PRO A 62 -6.86 -3.10 -6.76
C PRO A 62 -6.06 -1.97 -6.13
N LEU A 63 -6.15 -0.75 -6.69
CA LEU A 63 -5.43 0.39 -6.15
C LEU A 63 -5.94 0.81 -4.78
N ALA A 64 -7.27 0.83 -4.59
CA ALA A 64 -7.88 1.14 -3.31
C ALA A 64 -7.53 0.10 -2.23
N ALA A 65 -7.52 -1.20 -2.58
CA ALA A 65 -7.13 -2.28 -1.67
C ALA A 65 -5.67 -2.17 -1.25
N TYR A 66 -4.76 -1.94 -2.21
CA TYR A 66 -3.34 -1.77 -1.94
C TYR A 66 -3.06 -0.52 -1.11
N ALA A 67 -3.63 0.63 -1.48
CA ALA A 67 -3.48 1.88 -0.75
C ALA A 67 -4.00 1.79 0.69
N LEU A 68 -5.15 1.13 0.91
CA LEU A 68 -5.69 0.87 2.24
C LEU A 68 -4.76 -0.02 3.07
N GLY A 69 -4.22 -1.08 2.46
CA GLY A 69 -3.26 -1.96 3.10
C GLY A 69 -1.99 -1.21 3.52
N LEU A 70 -1.44 -0.36 2.66
CA LEU A 70 -0.29 0.50 3.00
C LEU A 70 -0.64 1.48 4.12
N ASN A 71 -1.82 2.12 4.05
CA ASN A 71 -2.29 3.05 5.09
C ASN A 71 -2.34 2.39 6.47
N ASP A 72 -2.74 1.13 6.53
CA ASP A 72 -2.85 0.39 7.78
C ASP A 72 -1.50 -0.13 8.28
N ALA A 73 -0.60 -0.50 7.38
CA ALA A 73 0.68 -1.12 7.70
C ALA A 73 1.79 -0.11 8.03
N MET A 74 1.81 1.06 7.35
CA MET A 74 2.89 2.03 7.47
C MET A 74 2.95 2.67 8.85
N PRO A 75 4.18 2.90 9.39
CA PRO A 75 4.38 3.79 10.53
C PRO A 75 3.86 5.19 10.24
N GLU A 76 3.51 5.93 11.28
CA GLU A 76 2.87 7.25 11.14
C GLU A 76 3.67 8.24 10.26
N ALA A 77 4.97 8.30 10.45
CA ALA A 77 5.84 9.19 9.68
C ALA A 77 5.82 8.86 8.18
N GLU A 78 5.88 7.57 7.83
CA GLU A 78 5.91 7.08 6.46
C GLU A 78 4.53 7.17 5.79
N ARG A 79 3.46 6.96 6.55
CA ARG A 79 2.08 7.00 6.06
C ARG A 79 1.72 8.32 5.40
N GLN A 80 2.29 9.43 5.86
CA GLN A 80 2.03 10.74 5.26
C GLN A 80 2.51 10.82 3.79
N GLY A 81 3.44 9.98 3.36
CA GLY A 81 3.82 9.83 1.96
C GLY A 81 2.68 9.41 1.03
N LEU A 82 1.63 8.77 1.58
CA LEU A 82 0.43 8.41 0.82
C LEU A 82 -0.41 9.63 0.40
N MET A 83 -0.23 10.79 1.04
CA MET A 83 -0.97 12.01 0.69
C MET A 83 -0.80 12.40 -0.79
N ALA A 84 0.35 12.08 -1.39
CA ALA A 84 0.62 12.33 -2.81
C ALA A 84 -0.39 11.65 -3.76
N PHE A 85 -1.08 10.61 -3.29
CA PHE A 85 -1.97 9.80 -4.11
C PHE A 85 -3.46 10.13 -3.90
N VAL A 86 -3.80 10.94 -2.90
CA VAL A 86 -5.18 11.29 -2.55
C VAL A 86 -5.97 11.80 -3.76
N LEU A 87 -5.37 12.67 -4.59
CA LEU A 87 -6.04 13.24 -5.75
C LEU A 87 -6.11 12.31 -6.96
N ARG A 88 -5.38 11.19 -6.93
CA ARG A 88 -5.24 10.27 -8.06
C ARG A 88 -6.04 8.97 -7.91
N LEU A 89 -6.50 8.67 -6.70
CA LEU A 89 -7.27 7.45 -6.44
C LEU A 89 -8.72 7.56 -6.90
N SER A 90 -9.35 8.72 -6.73
CA SER A 90 -10.68 8.95 -7.28
C SER A 90 -10.63 9.09 -8.79
N GLY A 91 -11.56 8.43 -9.50
CA GLY A 91 -11.57 8.39 -10.96
C GLY A 91 -10.57 7.39 -11.58
N SER A 92 -9.87 6.62 -10.76
CA SER A 92 -8.89 5.62 -11.23
C SER A 92 -9.51 4.31 -11.75
N ALA A 93 -10.82 4.08 -11.56
CA ALA A 93 -11.49 2.88 -12.09
C ALA A 93 -11.34 2.76 -13.60
N ASP A 94 -11.13 1.55 -14.08
CA ASP A 94 -10.89 1.26 -15.49
C ASP A 94 -11.57 -0.08 -15.91
N ALA A 95 -11.34 -0.49 -17.15
CA ALA A 95 -11.86 -1.75 -17.67
C ALA A 95 -11.32 -2.96 -16.87
N PRO A 96 -12.07 -4.07 -16.76
CA PRO A 96 -11.65 -5.23 -15.98
C PRO A 96 -10.28 -5.79 -16.35
N ALA A 97 -9.86 -5.70 -17.60
CA ALA A 97 -8.53 -6.12 -18.04
C ALA A 97 -7.41 -5.24 -17.46
N VAL A 98 -7.66 -3.93 -17.30
CA VAL A 98 -6.73 -2.99 -16.69
C VAL A 98 -6.64 -3.24 -15.18
N GLU A 99 -7.78 -3.47 -14.52
CA GLU A 99 -7.81 -3.80 -13.10
C GLU A 99 -7.06 -5.12 -12.81
N ALA A 100 -7.22 -6.13 -13.66
CA ALA A 100 -6.45 -7.37 -13.57
C ALA A 100 -4.95 -7.15 -13.79
N ALA A 101 -4.58 -6.28 -14.75
CA ALA A 101 -3.17 -5.92 -15.00
C ALA A 101 -2.54 -5.20 -13.80
N ARG A 102 -3.27 -4.31 -13.12
CA ARG A 102 -2.84 -3.64 -11.87
C ARG A 102 -2.60 -4.63 -10.75
N THR A 103 -3.52 -5.59 -10.56
CA THR A 103 -3.36 -6.67 -9.57
C THR A 103 -2.11 -7.49 -9.85
N ALA A 104 -1.95 -7.96 -11.09
CA ALA A 104 -0.78 -8.75 -11.50
C ALA A 104 0.53 -7.97 -11.33
N PHE A 105 0.53 -6.69 -11.68
CA PHE A 105 1.68 -5.80 -11.52
C PHE A 105 2.07 -5.66 -10.04
N LEU A 106 1.13 -5.32 -9.16
CA LEU A 106 1.39 -5.16 -7.73
C LEU A 106 1.94 -6.44 -7.11
N ALA A 107 1.37 -7.60 -7.44
CA ALA A 107 1.84 -8.89 -6.96
C ALA A 107 3.26 -9.21 -7.44
N LEU A 108 3.49 -9.09 -8.75
CA LEU A 108 4.78 -9.43 -9.36
C LEU A 108 5.90 -8.50 -8.88
N GLU A 109 5.65 -7.20 -8.85
CA GLU A 109 6.67 -6.23 -8.44
C GLU A 109 6.93 -6.25 -6.92
N SER A 110 5.94 -6.59 -6.09
CA SER A 110 6.17 -6.86 -4.66
C SER A 110 7.11 -8.05 -4.47
N ALA A 111 6.92 -9.13 -5.23
CA ALA A 111 7.80 -10.28 -5.22
C ALA A 111 9.22 -9.97 -5.71
N ARG A 112 9.35 -9.09 -6.74
CA ARG A 112 10.64 -8.74 -7.35
C ARG A 112 11.44 -7.70 -6.59
N ARG A 113 10.79 -6.77 -5.91
CA ARG A 113 11.44 -5.57 -5.38
C ARG A 113 11.38 -5.43 -3.87
N ILE A 114 10.35 -6.01 -3.22
CA ILE A 114 10.17 -5.89 -1.78
C ILE A 114 10.70 -7.12 -1.04
N LEU A 115 10.44 -8.32 -1.56
CA LEU A 115 10.85 -9.56 -0.89
C LEU A 115 12.37 -9.84 -0.94
N PRO A 116 13.12 -9.55 -2.02
CA PRO A 116 14.52 -9.92 -2.12
C PRO A 116 15.42 -9.38 -1.00
N PRO A 117 15.36 -8.11 -0.59
CA PRO A 117 16.17 -7.62 0.55
C PRO A 117 15.91 -8.38 1.85
N LEU A 118 14.67 -8.81 2.12
CA LEU A 118 14.36 -9.65 3.27
C LEU A 118 14.97 -11.05 3.14
N LEU A 119 14.96 -11.62 1.94
CA LEU A 119 15.60 -12.92 1.66
C LEU A 119 17.12 -12.85 1.88
N ASP A 120 17.76 -11.79 1.42
CA ASP A 120 19.20 -11.56 1.65
C ASP A 120 19.51 -11.42 3.15
N ALA A 121 18.70 -10.62 3.87
CA ALA A 121 18.84 -10.47 5.32
C ALA A 121 18.64 -11.78 6.09
N ALA A 122 17.89 -12.74 5.52
CA ALA A 122 17.69 -14.08 6.06
C ALA A 122 18.74 -15.11 5.60
N GLY A 123 19.73 -14.70 4.79
CA GLY A 123 20.77 -15.58 4.26
C GLY A 123 20.32 -16.48 3.10
N LEU A 124 19.35 -16.03 2.32
CA LEU A 124 18.75 -16.75 1.19
C LEU A 124 18.99 -16.02 -0.17
N PRO A 125 20.25 -15.65 -0.54
CA PRO A 125 20.50 -14.81 -1.71
C PRO A 125 20.13 -15.50 -3.04
N ALA A 126 20.21 -16.82 -3.11
CA ALA A 126 19.79 -17.55 -4.30
C ALA A 126 18.28 -17.44 -4.56
N LEU A 127 17.46 -17.36 -3.51
CA LEU A 127 16.03 -17.12 -3.63
C LEU A 127 15.73 -15.62 -3.91
N ALA A 128 16.50 -14.71 -3.33
CA ALA A 128 16.41 -13.28 -3.65
C ALA A 128 16.60 -13.08 -5.17
N ALA A 129 17.69 -13.56 -5.74
CA ALA A 129 17.96 -13.48 -7.17
C ALA A 129 16.86 -14.14 -8.04
N ARG A 130 16.26 -15.25 -7.59
CA ARG A 130 15.16 -15.90 -8.32
C ARG A 130 13.88 -15.06 -8.28
N CYS A 131 13.60 -14.37 -7.18
CA CYS A 131 12.47 -13.45 -7.10
C CYS A 131 12.71 -12.24 -7.99
N GLU A 132 13.88 -11.60 -7.91
CA GLU A 132 14.25 -10.42 -8.72
C GLU A 132 14.14 -10.67 -10.23
N THR A 133 14.58 -11.84 -10.67
CA THR A 133 14.65 -12.20 -12.10
C THR A 133 13.41 -12.96 -12.59
N ALA A 134 12.37 -13.12 -11.79
CA ALA A 134 11.16 -13.81 -12.20
C ALA A 134 10.54 -13.13 -13.43
N SER A 135 10.43 -13.83 -14.57
CA SER A 135 9.95 -13.27 -15.83
C SER A 135 8.45 -12.95 -15.82
N ASP A 136 7.69 -13.72 -15.06
CA ASP A 136 6.23 -13.71 -15.06
C ASP A 136 5.67 -14.22 -13.72
N ALA A 137 4.35 -14.21 -13.60
CA ALA A 137 3.65 -14.69 -12.42
C ALA A 137 3.91 -16.15 -12.09
N GLY A 138 4.11 -17.01 -13.09
CA GLY A 138 4.42 -18.42 -12.90
C GLY A 138 5.79 -18.61 -12.25
N ALA A 139 6.82 -17.98 -12.80
CA ALA A 139 8.18 -17.99 -12.26
C ALA A 139 8.22 -17.39 -10.85
N ALA A 140 7.52 -16.28 -10.62
CA ALA A 140 7.41 -15.65 -9.31
C ALA A 140 6.76 -16.60 -8.29
N ARG A 141 5.62 -17.21 -8.60
CA ARG A 141 4.95 -18.16 -7.70
C ARG A 141 5.85 -19.36 -7.33
N VAL A 142 6.68 -19.87 -8.26
CA VAL A 142 7.64 -20.93 -7.97
C VAL A 142 8.71 -20.46 -6.98
N ALA A 143 9.27 -19.27 -7.18
CA ALA A 143 10.26 -18.70 -6.27
C ALA A 143 9.67 -18.42 -4.88
N LEU A 144 8.45 -17.87 -4.82
CA LEU A 144 7.73 -17.55 -3.59
C LEU A 144 7.41 -18.80 -2.76
N ARG A 145 6.95 -19.89 -3.38
CA ARG A 145 6.72 -21.16 -2.69
C ARG A 145 8.00 -21.73 -2.10
N ALA A 146 9.12 -21.63 -2.82
CA ALA A 146 10.42 -22.04 -2.29
C ALA A 146 10.84 -21.17 -1.10
N ALA A 147 10.61 -19.85 -1.16
CA ALA A 147 10.89 -18.92 -0.06
C ALA A 147 10.02 -19.22 1.17
N GLU A 148 8.71 -19.44 0.98
CA GLU A 148 7.80 -19.84 2.05
C GLU A 148 8.28 -21.10 2.78
N MET A 149 8.59 -22.15 2.01
CA MET A 149 9.04 -23.43 2.57
C MET A 149 10.39 -23.32 3.29
N GLN A 150 11.38 -22.65 2.67
CA GLN A 150 12.70 -22.50 3.29
C GLN A 150 12.65 -21.58 4.52
N GLY A 151 11.89 -20.49 4.46
CA GLY A 151 11.67 -19.61 5.60
C GLY A 151 11.05 -20.35 6.78
N GLY A 152 10.03 -21.18 6.52
CA GLY A 152 9.41 -22.03 7.54
C GLY A 152 10.38 -23.02 8.16
N ALA A 153 11.16 -23.74 7.35
CA ALA A 153 12.15 -24.70 7.81
C ALA A 153 13.26 -24.05 8.66
N LEU A 154 13.79 -22.90 8.21
CA LEU A 154 14.81 -22.14 8.96
C LEU A 154 14.26 -21.57 10.27
N SER A 155 13.01 -21.08 10.27
CA SER A 155 12.35 -20.60 11.49
C SER A 155 12.22 -21.72 12.53
N HIS A 156 11.82 -22.90 12.10
CA HIS A 156 11.73 -24.07 12.97
C HIS A 156 13.10 -24.51 13.53
N ALA A 157 14.13 -24.56 12.67
CA ALA A 157 15.47 -24.88 13.08
C ALA A 157 16.07 -23.87 14.08
N ALA A 158 15.83 -22.57 13.83
CA ALA A 158 16.28 -21.49 14.71
C ALA A 158 15.63 -21.54 16.10
N ALA A 159 14.36 -21.94 16.20
CA ALA A 159 13.67 -22.14 17.47
C ALA A 159 14.33 -23.24 18.30
N GLY A 160 14.75 -24.34 17.68
CA GLY A 160 15.47 -25.43 18.35
C GLY A 160 16.87 -25.05 18.89
N CYS A 161 17.49 -24.03 18.30
CA CYS A 161 18.81 -23.52 18.68
C CYS A 161 18.77 -22.21 19.48
N HIS A 162 17.63 -21.73 19.90
CA HIS A 162 17.42 -20.43 20.58
C HIS A 162 17.97 -19.21 19.79
N ALA A 163 18.04 -19.33 18.46
CA ALA A 163 18.54 -18.28 17.56
C ALA A 163 17.42 -17.29 17.20
N TRP A 164 16.94 -16.49 18.16
CA TRP A 164 15.74 -15.67 18.06
C TRP A 164 15.71 -14.70 16.88
N ILE A 165 16.81 -13.99 16.62
CA ILE A 165 16.88 -13.02 15.52
C ILE A 165 16.81 -13.73 14.17
N ALA A 166 17.56 -14.81 13.98
CA ALA A 166 17.53 -15.61 12.77
C ALA A 166 16.13 -16.24 12.57
N GLY A 167 15.53 -16.73 13.63
CA GLY A 167 14.18 -17.28 13.64
C GLY A 167 13.11 -16.24 13.27
N ALA A 168 13.23 -15.02 13.78
CA ALA A 168 12.33 -13.90 13.44
C ALA A 168 12.42 -13.55 11.95
N ARG A 169 13.64 -13.42 11.39
CA ARG A 169 13.85 -13.16 9.96
C ARG A 169 13.28 -14.29 9.08
N ALA A 170 13.59 -15.53 9.42
CA ALA A 170 13.10 -16.69 8.69
C ALA A 170 11.57 -16.81 8.73
N SER A 171 10.97 -16.55 9.89
CA SER A 171 9.51 -16.49 10.03
C SER A 171 8.91 -15.33 9.21
N ALA A 172 9.56 -14.17 9.17
CA ALA A 172 9.14 -13.06 8.31
C ALA A 172 9.19 -13.45 6.84
N VAL A 173 10.25 -14.11 6.36
CA VAL A 173 10.33 -14.64 4.98
C VAL A 173 9.12 -15.51 4.66
N SER A 174 8.82 -16.51 5.50
CA SER A 174 7.69 -17.42 5.23
C SER A 174 6.37 -16.67 5.13
N ARG A 175 6.05 -15.80 6.10
CA ARG A 175 4.80 -15.02 6.09
C ARG A 175 4.72 -14.06 4.91
N THR A 176 5.82 -13.37 4.61
CA THR A 176 5.88 -12.39 3.51
C THR A 176 5.76 -13.07 2.15
N ALA A 177 6.38 -14.26 1.97
CA ALA A 177 6.22 -15.05 0.77
C ALA A 177 4.77 -15.56 0.60
N THR A 178 4.12 -15.98 1.70
CA THR A 178 2.69 -16.33 1.69
C THR A 178 1.82 -15.14 1.30
N ALA A 179 2.08 -13.94 1.83
CA ALA A 179 1.37 -12.73 1.45
C ALA A 179 1.59 -12.41 -0.05
N ALA A 180 2.83 -12.54 -0.56
CA ALA A 180 3.13 -12.32 -1.97
C ALA A 180 2.43 -13.34 -2.90
N LEU A 181 2.24 -14.57 -2.47
CA LEU A 181 1.45 -15.56 -3.20
C LEU A 181 -0.04 -15.16 -3.28
N ARG A 182 -0.60 -14.67 -2.17
CA ARG A 182 -1.99 -14.18 -2.13
C ARG A 182 -2.20 -12.91 -2.95
N ALA A 183 -1.17 -12.06 -3.06
CA ALA A 183 -1.25 -10.79 -3.76
C ALA A 183 -1.69 -10.92 -5.24
N PHE A 184 -1.49 -12.08 -5.85
CA PHE A 184 -1.96 -12.34 -7.23
C PHE A 184 -3.49 -12.40 -7.35
N ASP A 185 -4.20 -12.61 -6.25
CA ASP A 185 -5.65 -12.73 -6.20
C ASP A 185 -6.27 -11.64 -5.29
N ASP A 186 -5.49 -11.11 -4.35
CA ASP A 186 -5.86 -10.05 -3.41
C ASP A 186 -4.79 -8.95 -3.35
N PRO A 187 -5.01 -7.81 -4.00
CA PRO A 187 -4.05 -6.70 -4.03
C PRO A 187 -3.68 -6.14 -2.65
N ARG A 188 -4.55 -6.26 -1.63
CA ARG A 188 -4.24 -5.85 -0.26
C ARG A 188 -3.04 -6.62 0.30
N SER A 189 -2.93 -7.91 -0.05
CA SER A 189 -1.82 -8.75 0.36
C SER A 189 -0.46 -8.28 -0.18
N ALA A 190 -0.41 -7.51 -1.27
CA ALA A 190 0.82 -6.86 -1.71
C ALA A 190 1.34 -5.81 -0.71
N ALA A 191 0.47 -5.15 0.03
CA ALA A 191 0.87 -4.25 1.12
C ALA A 191 1.39 -5.03 2.35
N GLU A 192 0.84 -6.23 2.62
CA GLU A 192 1.33 -7.13 3.67
C GLU A 192 2.77 -7.62 3.37
N VAL A 193 3.16 -7.71 2.08
CA VAL A 193 4.56 -7.99 1.71
C VAL A 193 5.48 -6.89 2.22
N ALA A 194 5.08 -5.62 2.05
CA ALA A 194 5.85 -4.49 2.54
C ALA A 194 5.90 -4.47 4.08
N GLU A 195 4.76 -4.70 4.73
CA GLU A 195 4.68 -4.79 6.20
C GLU A 195 5.62 -5.86 6.77
N GLY A 196 5.63 -7.04 6.16
CA GLY A 196 6.48 -8.15 6.60
C GLY A 196 7.97 -7.95 6.35
N ALA A 197 8.34 -7.21 5.30
CA ALA A 197 9.73 -6.95 4.93
C ALA A 197 10.33 -5.74 5.68
N ALA A 198 9.55 -4.70 5.93
CA ALA A 198 10.02 -3.42 6.47
C ALA A 198 10.86 -3.51 7.75
N PRO A 199 10.59 -4.41 8.73
CA PRO A 199 11.42 -4.53 9.93
C PRO A 199 12.85 -5.05 9.67
N PHE A 200 13.11 -5.61 8.49
CA PHE A 200 14.36 -6.31 8.16
C PHE A 200 15.02 -5.78 6.87
N ALA A 201 14.37 -4.88 6.15
CA ALA A 201 14.83 -4.37 4.86
C ALA A 201 14.56 -2.86 4.77
N ASP A 202 15.62 -2.08 4.84
CA ASP A 202 15.55 -0.62 4.70
C ASP A 202 15.01 -0.22 3.32
N GLY A 203 14.32 0.91 3.26
CA GLY A 203 13.79 1.42 1.99
C GLY A 203 12.53 0.72 1.47
N THR A 204 11.95 -0.20 2.23
CA THR A 204 10.73 -0.93 1.83
C THR A 204 9.55 0.01 1.53
N TRP A 205 9.30 1.01 2.36
CA TRP A 205 8.16 1.91 2.18
C TRP A 205 8.27 2.80 0.94
N PRO A 206 9.41 3.44 0.63
CA PRO A 206 9.62 4.12 -0.65
C PRO A 206 9.37 3.22 -1.87
N ILE A 207 9.81 1.96 -1.84
CA ILE A 207 9.54 1.00 -2.91
C ILE A 207 8.02 0.76 -3.02
N ALA A 208 7.34 0.50 -1.91
CA ALA A 208 5.90 0.24 -1.90
C ALA A 208 5.08 1.44 -2.43
N LEU A 209 5.44 2.68 -2.06
CA LEU A 209 4.86 3.90 -2.61
C LEU A 209 5.12 4.03 -4.12
N GLY A 210 6.33 3.69 -4.57
CA GLY A 210 6.68 3.65 -5.99
C GLY A 210 5.86 2.62 -6.78
N LEU A 211 5.49 1.49 -6.18
CA LEU A 211 4.59 0.52 -6.80
C LEU A 211 3.17 1.07 -6.95
N LEU A 212 2.65 1.79 -5.95
CA LEU A 212 1.35 2.46 -6.05
C LEU A 212 1.35 3.48 -7.19
N ASP A 213 2.41 4.30 -7.28
CA ASP A 213 2.57 5.28 -8.36
C ASP A 213 2.60 4.62 -9.73
N ALA A 214 3.39 3.57 -9.89
CA ALA A 214 3.50 2.84 -11.15
C ALA A 214 2.19 2.13 -11.52
N ALA A 215 1.49 1.54 -10.56
CA ALA A 215 0.20 0.90 -10.79
C ALA A 215 -0.90 1.90 -11.20
N LEU A 216 -0.87 3.13 -10.66
CA LEU A 216 -1.75 4.22 -11.06
C LEU A 216 -1.52 4.66 -12.53
N ARG A 217 -0.36 4.41 -13.10
CA ARG A 217 -0.04 4.72 -14.51
C ARG A 217 -0.47 3.63 -15.50
N ILE A 218 -0.93 2.48 -15.02
CA ILE A 218 -1.46 1.41 -15.87
C ILE A 218 -2.89 1.78 -16.28
N GLY A 219 -3.16 1.81 -17.59
CA GLY A 219 -4.48 2.13 -18.15
C GLY A 219 -4.76 3.62 -18.22
N ARG A 220 -6.04 3.99 -18.13
CA ARG A 220 -6.47 5.38 -18.22
C ARG A 220 -6.06 6.15 -16.95
N GLN A 221 -5.48 7.31 -17.15
CA GLN A 221 -5.20 8.21 -16.04
C GLN A 221 -6.49 8.84 -15.51
N ALA A 222 -6.61 8.92 -14.18
CA ALA A 222 -7.70 9.67 -13.56
C ALA A 222 -7.65 11.14 -13.99
N PRO A 223 -8.80 11.83 -14.13
CA PRO A 223 -8.81 13.28 -14.33
C PRO A 223 -8.08 13.94 -13.16
N GLU A 224 -7.24 14.92 -13.49
CA GLU A 224 -6.55 15.69 -12.46
C GLU A 224 -7.59 16.49 -11.67
N ILE A 225 -7.64 16.29 -10.36
CA ILE A 225 -8.52 17.06 -9.48
C ILE A 225 -7.83 18.39 -9.20
N ASP A 226 -8.53 19.48 -9.44
CA ASP A 226 -8.03 20.81 -9.12
C ASP A 226 -7.75 20.94 -7.61
N LEU A 227 -6.49 21.27 -7.29
CA LEU A 227 -6.00 21.39 -5.92
C LEU A 227 -6.77 22.40 -5.08
N LEU A 228 -7.17 23.54 -5.69
CA LEU A 228 -7.93 24.56 -4.97
C LEU A 228 -9.32 24.06 -4.59
N SER A 229 -10.02 23.44 -5.53
CA SER A 229 -11.33 22.84 -5.28
C SER A 229 -11.26 21.67 -4.27
N ALA A 230 -10.21 20.86 -4.31
CA ALA A 230 -9.99 19.80 -3.33
C ALA A 230 -9.78 20.38 -1.92
N ARG A 231 -8.98 21.43 -1.82
CA ARG A 231 -8.76 22.18 -0.58
C ARG A 231 -10.06 22.70 0.03
N GLU A 232 -10.83 23.46 -0.76
CA GLU A 232 -12.10 24.03 -0.30
C GLU A 232 -13.06 22.97 0.23
N ARG A 233 -13.14 21.83 -0.45
CA ARG A 233 -13.98 20.69 -0.02
C ARG A 233 -13.51 20.07 1.29
N LEU A 234 -12.20 19.91 1.45
CA LEU A 234 -11.61 19.36 2.68
C LEU A 234 -11.80 20.33 3.86
N GLU A 235 -11.61 21.64 3.66
CA GLU A 235 -11.85 22.66 4.67
C GLU A 235 -13.35 22.76 5.06
N ALA A 236 -14.25 22.71 4.09
CA ALA A 236 -15.69 22.72 4.33
C ALA A 236 -16.15 21.48 5.10
N ALA A 237 -15.62 20.31 4.77
CA ALA A 237 -15.90 19.07 5.50
C ALA A 237 -15.44 19.16 6.96
N ARG A 238 -14.23 19.71 7.21
CA ARG A 238 -13.71 19.96 8.55
C ARG A 238 -14.59 20.92 9.35
N ALA A 239 -14.99 22.04 8.75
CA ALA A 239 -15.86 23.03 9.38
C ALA A 239 -17.23 22.44 9.76
N SER A 240 -17.79 21.56 8.93
CA SER A 240 -19.10 20.96 9.17
C SER A 240 -19.14 20.03 10.39
N VAL A 241 -18.00 19.46 10.78
CA VAL A 241 -17.90 18.57 11.96
C VAL A 241 -17.66 19.36 13.23
N HIS A 242 -16.85 20.41 13.19
CA HIS A 242 -16.72 21.30 14.35
C HIS A 242 -18.07 21.94 14.73
N ALA A 243 -18.92 22.21 13.74
CA ALA A 243 -20.27 22.73 13.98
C ALA A 243 -21.26 21.71 14.58
N LYS A 244 -21.00 20.40 14.42
CA LYS A 244 -21.85 19.33 15.01
C LYS A 244 -21.37 18.88 16.39
N SER A 245 -20.18 19.26 16.81
CA SER A 245 -19.56 18.89 18.09
C SER A 245 -19.75 19.97 19.17
N ASN A 246 -20.30 21.13 18.81
CA ASN A 246 -20.77 22.21 19.68
C ASN A 246 -22.30 22.18 19.78
#